data_fbca6934f8ff7b7c389bad557f860cb5
#
_entry.id   fbca6934f8ff7b7c389bad557f860cb5
#
_cell.length_a   1.000
_cell.length_b   1.000
_cell.length_c   1.000
_cell.angle_alpha   90.00
_cell.angle_beta   90.00
_cell.angle_gamma   90.00
#
_symmetry.space_group_name_H-M   'P 1'
#
loop_
_entity.id
_entity.type
_entity.pdbx_description
1 polymer ?
#
loop_
_entity_poly.entity_id
_entity_poly.type
_entity_poly.pdbx_seq_one_letter_code
_entity_poly.pdbx_strand_id
1 'polypeptide(L)'
;MKRFDPRSLWRPVVWICRFRHRRGYGVHSPFAFQLITRVFYERGEFYAYRPLAVVRRTEACGQSERLDRLMLRLVNDVQPRRVVLWGDAVGVTRRYVEAGCRRARIDEVGCGALPAAKGYDMLYARRPADGLALFEAFAAQAPDRAVAVFEGIHRSRRRAAEWKAVCSHPRATVTFDLYDLGIVFLHPKLNSQHYLVNF
;
A
#
# COMPACT_ATOMS: atom_id res chain seq x y z
N MET A 1 22.51 -0.39 13.79
CA MET A 1 22.16 0.85 14.51
C MET A 1 20.84 1.37 13.94
N LYS A 2 19.71 1.28 14.65
CA LYS A 2 18.42 1.83 14.17
C LYS A 2 18.53 3.36 14.18
N ARG A 3 18.52 3.97 13.00
CA ARG A 3 18.44 5.44 12.90
C ARG A 3 17.17 5.91 13.60
N PHE A 4 17.34 6.78 14.60
CA PHE A 4 16.23 7.45 15.27
C PHE A 4 15.46 8.29 14.24
N ASP A 5 14.17 7.94 14.00
CA ASP A 5 13.28 8.72 13.14
C ASP A 5 12.52 9.71 14.04
N PRO A 6 12.83 11.02 13.98
CA PRO A 6 12.19 12.02 14.85
C PRO A 6 10.67 12.09 14.69
N ARG A 7 10.12 11.50 13.64
CA ARG A 7 8.67 11.40 13.41
C ARG A 7 7.98 10.38 14.28
N SER A 8 8.75 9.47 14.90
CA SER A 8 8.18 8.52 15.86
C SER A 8 7.54 9.26 17.04
N LEU A 9 8.03 10.47 17.37
CA LEU A 9 7.47 11.32 18.43
C LEU A 9 6.10 11.93 18.06
N TRP A 10 5.84 12.15 16.78
CA TRP A 10 4.55 12.70 16.31
C TRP A 10 3.47 11.63 16.08
N ARG A 11 3.84 10.35 16.07
CA ARG A 11 2.88 9.26 15.87
C ARG A 11 1.73 9.24 16.89
N PRO A 12 1.95 9.46 18.19
CA PRO A 12 0.86 9.53 19.16
C PRO A 12 -0.11 10.69 18.84
N VAL A 13 0.40 11.85 18.44
CA VAL A 13 -0.42 13.01 18.08
C VAL A 13 -1.27 12.69 16.84
N VAL A 14 -0.65 12.14 15.79
CA VAL A 14 -1.37 11.71 14.58
C VAL A 14 -2.44 10.68 14.92
N TRP A 15 -2.12 9.72 15.81
CA TRP A 15 -3.06 8.70 16.25
C TRP A 15 -4.27 9.31 16.96
N ILE A 16 -4.08 10.29 17.84
CA ILE A 16 -5.16 11.00 18.53
C ILE A 16 -6.00 11.78 17.52
N CYS A 17 -5.38 12.53 16.60
CA CYS A 17 -6.08 13.31 15.56
C CYS A 17 -6.92 12.41 14.64
N ARG A 18 -6.45 11.18 14.37
CA ARG A 18 -7.14 10.20 13.53
C ARG A 18 -8.03 9.22 14.31
N PHE A 19 -8.23 9.44 15.61
CA PHE A 19 -8.95 8.48 16.47
C PHE A 19 -10.36 8.18 15.97
N ARG A 20 -11.07 9.18 15.42
CA ARG A 20 -12.42 9.03 14.86
C ARG A 20 -12.46 8.20 13.57
N HIS A 21 -11.32 8.02 12.88
CA HIS A 21 -11.21 7.27 11.62
C HIS A 21 -10.76 5.82 11.84
N ARG A 22 -11.17 5.22 12.97
CA ARG A 22 -10.85 3.82 13.30
C ARG A 22 -11.95 2.87 12.88
N ARG A 23 -11.54 1.67 12.41
CA ARG A 23 -12.42 0.52 12.17
C ARG A 23 -13.64 0.81 11.29
N GLY A 24 -13.54 1.75 10.37
CA GLY A 24 -14.64 2.07 9.46
C GLY A 24 -15.78 2.89 10.06
N TYR A 25 -15.57 3.54 11.22
CA TYR A 25 -16.57 4.44 11.76
C TYR A 25 -16.88 5.60 10.79
N GLY A 26 -18.17 5.79 10.45
CA GLY A 26 -18.62 6.80 9.48
C GLY A 26 -18.37 6.45 8.01
N VAL A 27 -17.96 5.20 7.71
CA VAL A 27 -17.78 4.73 6.33
C VAL A 27 -19.10 4.13 5.82
N HIS A 28 -19.70 4.77 4.82
CA HIS A 28 -20.97 4.35 4.22
C HIS A 28 -20.80 3.41 3.00
N SER A 29 -19.62 3.39 2.39
CA SER A 29 -19.33 2.49 1.27
C SER A 29 -19.15 1.04 1.74
N PRO A 30 -19.96 0.07 1.26
CA PRO A 30 -19.80 -1.34 1.61
C PRO A 30 -18.41 -1.87 1.25
N PHE A 31 -17.87 -1.46 0.09
CA PHE A 31 -16.53 -1.81 -0.36
C PHE A 31 -15.47 -1.33 0.63
N ALA A 32 -15.49 -0.03 0.97
CA ALA A 32 -14.51 0.54 1.88
C ALA A 32 -14.63 -0.06 3.29
N PHE A 33 -15.85 -0.26 3.79
CA PHE A 33 -16.10 -0.87 5.09
C PHE A 33 -15.55 -2.30 5.17
N GLN A 34 -15.81 -3.13 4.15
CA GLN A 34 -15.29 -4.50 4.08
C GLN A 34 -13.76 -4.51 4.06
N LEU A 35 -13.13 -3.66 3.24
CA LEU A 35 -11.68 -3.58 3.15
C LEU A 35 -11.05 -3.15 4.48
N ILE A 36 -11.62 -2.13 5.14
CA ILE A 36 -11.13 -1.66 6.43
C ILE A 36 -11.25 -2.76 7.48
N THR A 37 -12.39 -3.42 7.58
CA THR A 37 -12.64 -4.40 8.66
C THR A 37 -11.95 -5.73 8.42
N ARG A 38 -11.97 -6.25 7.19
CA ARG A 38 -11.47 -7.59 6.84
C ARG A 38 -10.01 -7.62 6.40
N VAL A 39 -9.46 -6.48 5.94
CA VAL A 39 -8.08 -6.42 5.46
C VAL A 39 -7.22 -5.58 6.38
N PHE A 40 -7.59 -4.33 6.66
CA PHE A 40 -6.72 -3.46 7.45
C PHE A 40 -6.69 -3.86 8.92
N TYR A 41 -7.85 -4.10 9.51
CA TYR A 41 -7.97 -4.46 10.94
C TYR A 41 -8.09 -5.96 11.22
N GLU A 42 -7.88 -6.81 10.21
CA GLU A 42 -7.84 -8.26 10.41
C GLU A 42 -6.76 -8.63 11.45
N ARG A 43 -7.18 -9.44 12.43
CA ARG A 43 -6.34 -9.89 13.55
C ARG A 43 -6.01 -11.38 13.50
N GLY A 44 -6.61 -12.11 12.54
CA GLY A 44 -6.36 -13.53 12.37
C GLY A 44 -4.89 -13.83 12.10
N GLU A 45 -4.41 -14.95 12.62
CA GLU A 45 -3.08 -15.46 12.33
C GLU A 45 -3.10 -16.18 10.99
N PHE A 46 -2.44 -15.61 9.98
CA PHE A 46 -2.20 -16.30 8.73
C PHE A 46 -1.04 -17.30 8.89
N TYR A 47 -1.18 -18.48 8.29
CA TYR A 47 -0.17 -19.54 8.32
C TYR A 47 1.23 -19.06 7.92
N ALA A 48 1.31 -18.07 7.02
CA ALA A 48 2.56 -17.52 6.52
C ALA A 48 3.29 -16.58 7.50
N TYR A 49 2.63 -16.08 8.55
CA TYR A 49 3.27 -15.07 9.43
C TYR A 49 4.46 -15.63 10.19
N ARG A 50 4.37 -16.86 10.69
CA ARG A 50 5.46 -17.48 11.47
C ARG A 50 6.72 -17.71 10.62
N PRO A 51 6.67 -18.39 9.44
CA PRO A 51 7.85 -18.56 8.61
C PRO A 51 8.39 -17.23 8.08
N LEU A 52 7.53 -16.27 7.70
CA LEU A 52 7.97 -14.96 7.24
C LEU A 52 8.64 -14.12 8.33
N ALA A 53 8.27 -14.27 9.58
CA ALA A 53 8.96 -13.62 10.70
C ALA A 53 10.41 -14.11 10.84
N VAL A 54 10.71 -15.37 10.49
CA VAL A 54 12.08 -15.90 10.46
C VAL A 54 12.87 -15.23 9.32
N VAL A 55 12.31 -15.19 8.11
CA VAL A 55 12.92 -14.54 6.94
C VAL A 55 13.26 -13.08 7.24
N ARG A 56 12.38 -12.34 7.94
CA ARG A 56 12.64 -10.95 8.34
C ARG A 56 13.83 -10.77 9.28
N ARG A 57 14.24 -11.79 10.02
CA ARG A 57 15.41 -11.72 10.90
C ARG A 57 16.72 -11.91 10.14
N THR A 58 16.67 -12.63 9.03
CA THR A 58 17.85 -12.98 8.23
C THR A 58 18.07 -12.06 7.04
N GLU A 59 17.00 -11.48 6.48
CA GLU A 59 17.07 -10.57 5.35
C GLU A 59 17.00 -9.10 5.77
N ALA A 60 17.68 -8.23 5.02
CA ALA A 60 17.58 -6.78 5.23
C ALA A 60 16.15 -6.29 4.99
N CYS A 61 15.50 -5.85 6.06
CA CYS A 61 14.13 -5.42 6.02
C CYS A 61 14.01 -3.91 6.17
N GLY A 62 13.46 -3.25 5.17
CA GLY A 62 13.30 -1.80 5.17
C GLY A 62 11.95 -1.30 5.62
N GLN A 63 10.97 -2.18 5.80
CA GLN A 63 9.60 -1.86 6.16
C GLN A 63 9.23 -2.50 7.50
N SER A 64 8.20 -1.97 8.18
CA SER A 64 7.68 -2.59 9.40
C SER A 64 6.92 -3.88 9.09
N GLU A 65 7.01 -4.87 9.98
CA GLU A 65 6.29 -6.13 9.84
C GLU A 65 4.77 -5.93 9.70
N ARG A 66 4.23 -4.94 10.39
CA ARG A 66 2.82 -4.58 10.31
C ARG A 66 2.38 -4.22 8.89
N LEU A 67 3.21 -3.46 8.17
CA LEU A 67 2.92 -3.07 6.80
C LEU A 67 3.08 -4.25 5.83
N ASP A 68 4.08 -5.11 6.04
CA ASP A 68 4.23 -6.33 5.23
C ASP A 68 3.07 -7.31 5.45
N ARG A 69 2.62 -7.48 6.70
CA ARG A 69 1.41 -8.27 7.00
C ARG A 69 0.17 -7.68 6.33
N LEU A 70 0.05 -6.35 6.29
CA LEU A 70 -1.02 -5.69 5.55
C LEU A 70 -0.92 -5.98 4.05
N MET A 71 0.29 -5.94 3.46
CA MET A 71 0.49 -6.28 2.06
C MET A 71 0.05 -7.71 1.75
N LEU A 72 0.38 -8.69 2.61
CA LEU A 72 -0.10 -10.06 2.45
C LEU A 72 -1.64 -10.11 2.41
N ARG A 73 -2.31 -9.48 3.38
CA ARG A 73 -3.77 -9.47 3.45
C ARG A 73 -4.42 -8.79 2.27
N LEU A 74 -3.87 -7.64 1.84
CA LEU A 74 -4.36 -6.90 0.69
C LEU A 74 -4.23 -7.73 -0.60
N VAL A 75 -3.08 -8.35 -0.81
CA VAL A 75 -2.83 -9.23 -1.96
C VAL A 75 -3.74 -10.45 -1.93
N ASN A 76 -3.97 -11.02 -0.74
CA ASN A 76 -4.90 -12.15 -0.57
C ASN A 76 -6.36 -11.76 -0.87
N ASP A 77 -6.77 -10.54 -0.60
CA ASP A 77 -8.12 -10.03 -0.92
C ASP A 77 -8.26 -9.68 -2.40
N VAL A 78 -7.29 -8.95 -2.96
CA VAL A 78 -7.31 -8.46 -4.36
C VAL A 78 -7.01 -9.57 -5.37
N GLN A 79 -6.20 -10.58 -5.02
CA GLN A 79 -5.76 -11.69 -5.90
C GLN A 79 -5.18 -11.20 -7.24
N PRO A 80 -4.16 -10.34 -7.25
CA PRO A 80 -3.60 -9.78 -8.46
C PRO A 80 -2.90 -10.86 -9.31
N ARG A 81 -2.93 -10.70 -10.64
CA ARG A 81 -2.22 -11.58 -11.57
C ARG A 81 -0.79 -11.15 -11.82
N ARG A 82 -0.56 -9.83 -11.90
CA ARG A 82 0.74 -9.23 -12.19
C ARG A 82 1.02 -8.08 -11.23
N VAL A 83 2.05 -8.28 -10.44
CA VAL A 83 2.47 -7.30 -9.43
C VAL A 83 3.81 -6.72 -9.83
N VAL A 84 3.95 -5.42 -9.72
CA VAL A 84 5.26 -4.76 -9.78
C VAL A 84 5.62 -4.21 -8.41
N LEU A 85 6.79 -4.60 -7.93
CA LEU A 85 7.42 -4.06 -6.73
C LEU A 85 8.48 -3.05 -7.16
N TRP A 86 8.22 -1.79 -6.91
CA TRP A 86 9.09 -0.70 -7.31
C TRP A 86 9.88 -0.15 -6.12
N GLY A 87 11.18 0.04 -6.34
CA GLY A 87 12.10 0.59 -5.36
C GLY A 87 13.08 -0.42 -4.78
N ASP A 88 14.00 0.06 -3.94
CA ASP A 88 15.07 -0.76 -3.37
C ASP A 88 14.60 -1.56 -2.14
N ALA A 89 15.28 -2.67 -1.88
CA ALA A 89 15.09 -3.54 -0.70
C ALA A 89 13.62 -3.98 -0.52
N VAL A 90 12.97 -4.40 -1.60
CA VAL A 90 11.59 -4.92 -1.59
C VAL A 90 11.52 -6.44 -1.38
N GLY A 91 12.66 -7.14 -1.28
CA GLY A 91 12.72 -8.61 -1.22
C GLY A 91 11.86 -9.23 -0.12
N VAL A 92 11.91 -8.68 1.10
CA VAL A 92 11.04 -9.17 2.20
C VAL A 92 9.57 -8.94 1.86
N THR A 93 9.19 -7.75 1.37
CA THR A 93 7.81 -7.45 0.95
C THR A 93 7.35 -8.41 -0.14
N ARG A 94 8.24 -8.79 -1.08
CA ARG A 94 7.98 -9.81 -2.10
C ARG A 94 7.50 -11.12 -1.48
N ARG A 95 8.17 -11.61 -0.42
CA ARG A 95 7.79 -12.86 0.26
C ARG A 95 6.37 -12.80 0.83
N TYR A 96 5.97 -11.63 1.36
CA TYR A 96 4.60 -11.44 1.85
C TYR A 96 3.58 -11.38 0.70
N VAL A 97 3.93 -10.78 -0.43
CA VAL A 97 3.10 -10.76 -1.64
C VAL A 97 2.92 -12.17 -2.21
N GLU A 98 4.00 -12.95 -2.34
CA GLU A 98 3.99 -14.35 -2.77
C GLU A 98 3.10 -15.22 -1.86
N ALA A 99 3.18 -15.01 -0.55
CA ALA A 99 2.35 -15.73 0.41
C ALA A 99 0.87 -15.34 0.32
N GLY A 100 0.55 -14.09 -0.04
CA GLY A 100 -0.82 -13.61 -0.23
C GLY A 100 -1.47 -14.12 -1.52
N CYS A 101 -0.70 -14.25 -2.59
CA CYS A 101 -1.18 -14.78 -3.87
C CYS A 101 -0.08 -15.57 -4.60
N ARG A 102 -0.12 -16.89 -4.48
CA ARG A 102 0.88 -17.80 -5.11
C ARG A 102 0.85 -17.79 -6.64
N ARG A 103 -0.23 -17.32 -7.25
CA ARG A 103 -0.39 -17.27 -8.72
C ARG A 103 0.10 -15.96 -9.31
N ALA A 104 0.40 -14.95 -8.49
CA ALA A 104 0.87 -13.66 -8.94
C ALA A 104 2.24 -13.78 -9.60
N ARG A 105 2.39 -13.16 -10.77
CA ARG A 105 3.70 -12.93 -11.38
C ARG A 105 4.23 -11.62 -10.83
N ILE A 106 5.41 -11.67 -10.21
CA ILE A 106 5.99 -10.53 -9.51
C ILE A 106 7.26 -10.09 -10.22
N ASP A 107 7.25 -8.86 -10.70
CA ASP A 107 8.42 -8.18 -11.24
C ASP A 107 8.97 -7.20 -10.18
N GLU A 108 10.27 -7.24 -9.94
CA GLU A 108 10.96 -6.23 -9.14
C GLU A 108 11.65 -5.23 -10.06
N VAL A 109 11.40 -3.96 -9.79
CA VAL A 109 11.97 -2.85 -10.55
C VAL A 109 12.62 -1.90 -9.55
N GLY A 110 13.90 -1.60 -9.73
CA GLY A 110 14.58 -0.58 -8.95
C GLY A 110 13.93 0.80 -9.14
N CYS A 111 14.63 1.86 -8.73
CA CYS A 111 14.12 3.23 -8.83
C CYS A 111 14.05 3.79 -10.28
N GLY A 112 13.83 2.95 -11.27
CA GLY A 112 13.72 3.29 -12.68
C GLY A 112 12.28 3.45 -13.20
N ALA A 113 12.14 3.58 -14.51
CA ALA A 113 10.85 3.63 -15.18
C ALA A 113 10.10 2.29 -15.05
N LEU A 114 8.78 2.34 -14.95
CA LEU A 114 7.97 1.12 -15.03
C LEU A 114 8.11 0.50 -16.43
N PRO A 115 8.24 -0.84 -16.52
CA PRO A 115 8.26 -1.52 -17.82
C PRO A 115 6.94 -1.25 -18.56
N ALA A 116 7.06 -0.74 -19.79
CA ALA A 116 5.91 -0.46 -20.63
C ALA A 116 5.14 -1.73 -21.01
N ALA A 117 3.84 -1.60 -21.25
CA ALA A 117 2.95 -2.60 -21.85
C ALA A 117 2.82 -3.94 -21.12
N LYS A 118 3.16 -4.04 -19.83
CA LYS A 118 2.98 -5.30 -19.10
C LYS A 118 1.61 -5.45 -18.43
N GLY A 119 0.79 -4.40 -18.34
CA GLY A 119 -0.56 -4.44 -17.75
C GLY A 119 -0.53 -4.98 -16.30
N TYR A 120 0.22 -4.31 -15.44
CA TYR A 120 0.22 -4.64 -14.02
C TYR A 120 -1.11 -4.27 -13.39
N ASP A 121 -1.69 -5.19 -12.64
CA ASP A 121 -2.91 -4.98 -11.87
C ASP A 121 -2.63 -4.63 -10.40
N MET A 122 -1.34 -4.69 -9.98
CA MET A 122 -0.92 -4.17 -8.69
C MET A 122 0.47 -3.52 -8.77
N LEU A 123 0.58 -2.31 -8.20
CA LEU A 123 1.84 -1.60 -7.94
C LEU A 123 2.07 -1.52 -6.43
N TYR A 124 3.25 -1.89 -5.98
CA TYR A 124 3.78 -1.46 -4.69
C TYR A 124 4.98 -0.56 -4.92
N ALA A 125 4.91 0.68 -4.48
CA ALA A 125 5.96 1.67 -4.62
C ALA A 125 6.59 2.01 -3.27
N ARG A 126 7.85 1.58 -3.09
CA ARG A 126 8.57 1.84 -1.87
C ARG A 126 9.26 3.20 -1.93
N ARG A 127 8.67 4.18 -1.25
CA ARG A 127 9.21 5.55 -1.07
C ARG A 127 9.66 6.20 -2.39
N PRO A 128 8.81 6.26 -3.41
CA PRO A 128 9.18 6.82 -4.70
C PRO A 128 9.64 8.27 -4.55
N ALA A 129 10.62 8.67 -5.36
CA ALA A 129 11.10 10.06 -5.39
C ALA A 129 10.02 11.00 -5.95
N ASP A 130 9.25 10.52 -6.94
CA ASP A 130 8.09 11.17 -7.52
C ASP A 130 6.93 10.16 -7.56
N GLY A 131 6.03 10.28 -6.58
CA GLY A 131 4.90 9.38 -6.43
C GLY A 131 3.81 9.63 -7.46
N LEU A 132 3.63 10.88 -7.89
CA LEU A 132 2.62 11.24 -8.87
C LEU A 132 2.99 10.73 -10.26
N ALA A 133 4.19 11.02 -10.74
CA ALA A 133 4.66 10.54 -12.04
C ALA A 133 4.64 9.00 -12.13
N LEU A 134 5.04 8.31 -11.04
CA LEU A 134 4.97 6.85 -10.99
C LEU A 134 3.52 6.35 -11.05
N PHE A 135 2.60 7.02 -10.37
CA PHE A 135 1.17 6.68 -10.43
C PHE A 135 0.59 6.91 -11.83
N GLU A 136 0.90 8.01 -12.48
CA GLU A 136 0.47 8.33 -13.85
C GLU A 136 0.95 7.26 -14.83
N ALA A 137 2.24 6.89 -14.77
CA ALA A 137 2.81 5.83 -15.59
C ALA A 137 2.14 4.47 -15.35
N PHE A 138 1.82 4.15 -14.10
CA PHE A 138 1.06 2.95 -13.75
C PHE A 138 -0.38 3.03 -14.26
N ALA A 139 -1.08 4.12 -13.96
CA ALA A 139 -2.48 4.30 -14.32
C ALA A 139 -2.70 4.28 -15.84
N ALA A 140 -1.75 4.76 -16.64
CA ALA A 140 -1.84 4.75 -18.11
C ALA A 140 -1.94 3.33 -18.70
N GLN A 141 -1.35 2.33 -18.05
CA GLN A 141 -1.29 0.94 -18.54
C GLN A 141 -2.06 -0.07 -17.67
N ALA A 142 -2.50 0.34 -16.48
CA ALA A 142 -3.19 -0.54 -15.54
C ALA A 142 -4.60 -0.89 -16.02
N PRO A 143 -5.02 -2.15 -15.88
CA PRO A 143 -6.40 -2.55 -16.13
C PRO A 143 -7.36 -1.93 -15.12
N ASP A 144 -8.65 -2.04 -15.39
CA ASP A 144 -9.69 -1.74 -14.41
C ASP A 144 -9.53 -2.63 -13.17
N ARG A 145 -9.85 -2.06 -12.00
CA ARG A 145 -9.69 -2.68 -10.68
C ARG A 145 -8.24 -2.88 -10.23
N ALA A 146 -7.28 -2.27 -10.92
CA ALA A 146 -5.90 -2.26 -10.45
C ALA A 146 -5.76 -1.51 -9.13
N VAL A 147 -4.71 -1.86 -8.38
CA VAL A 147 -4.41 -1.27 -7.07
C VAL A 147 -2.99 -0.74 -7.03
N ALA A 148 -2.82 0.48 -6.56
CA ALA A 148 -1.50 1.03 -6.29
C ALA A 148 -1.30 1.28 -4.79
N VAL A 149 -0.14 0.93 -4.28
CA VAL A 149 0.25 1.09 -2.87
C VAL A 149 1.54 1.91 -2.80
N PHE A 150 1.52 3.00 -2.05
CA PHE A 150 2.66 3.92 -1.89
C PHE A 150 3.12 3.94 -0.45
N GLU A 151 4.39 3.60 -0.18
CA GLU A 151 5.00 3.71 1.14
C GLU A 151 5.50 5.14 1.40
N GLY A 152 5.24 5.64 2.60
CA GLY A 152 5.84 6.88 3.10
C GLY A 152 5.20 8.15 2.55
N ILE A 153 3.89 8.13 2.29
CA ILE A 153 3.12 9.26 1.73
C ILE A 153 3.20 10.53 2.58
N HIS A 154 3.43 10.42 3.88
CA HIS A 154 3.60 11.56 4.80
C HIS A 154 5.04 11.78 5.27
N ARG A 155 6.06 11.20 4.60
CA ARG A 155 7.47 11.38 5.03
C ARG A 155 8.04 12.78 4.80
N SER A 156 7.45 13.57 3.92
CA SER A 156 7.78 14.98 3.69
C SER A 156 6.56 15.76 3.24
N ARG A 157 6.62 17.09 3.35
CA ARG A 157 5.56 17.96 2.80
C ARG A 157 5.36 17.73 1.30
N ARG A 158 6.44 17.54 0.56
CA ARG A 158 6.39 17.21 -0.87
C ARG A 158 5.62 15.92 -1.12
N ARG A 159 5.93 14.82 -0.42
CA ARG A 159 5.23 13.54 -0.59
C ARG A 159 3.77 13.60 -0.19
N ALA A 160 3.44 14.37 0.83
CA ALA A 160 2.04 14.60 1.19
C ALA A 160 1.28 15.38 0.10
N ALA A 161 1.94 16.33 -0.57
CA ALA A 161 1.37 17.03 -1.72
C ALA A 161 1.21 16.11 -2.94
N GLU A 162 2.21 15.29 -3.26
CA GLU A 162 2.15 14.27 -4.31
C GLU A 162 1.01 13.28 -4.04
N TRP A 163 0.88 12.80 -2.80
CA TRP A 163 -0.23 11.92 -2.39
C TRP A 163 -1.59 12.56 -2.61
N LYS A 164 -1.74 13.84 -2.24
CA LYS A 164 -2.96 14.59 -2.49
C LYS A 164 -3.27 14.69 -3.99
N ALA A 165 -2.26 14.92 -4.83
CA ALA A 165 -2.41 14.95 -6.28
C ALA A 165 -2.82 13.58 -6.85
N VAL A 166 -2.23 12.49 -6.35
CA VAL A 166 -2.65 11.11 -6.69
C VAL A 166 -4.12 10.87 -6.33
N CYS A 167 -4.56 11.29 -5.14
CA CYS A 167 -5.96 11.16 -4.74
C CYS A 167 -6.93 11.94 -5.63
N SER A 168 -6.48 13.03 -6.25
CA SER A 168 -7.28 13.86 -7.15
C SER A 168 -7.21 13.41 -8.62
N HIS A 169 -6.41 12.37 -8.93
CA HIS A 169 -6.26 11.90 -10.30
C HIS A 169 -7.56 11.23 -10.80
N PRO A 170 -8.01 11.47 -12.07
CA PRO A 170 -9.28 10.96 -12.59
C PRO A 170 -9.45 9.44 -12.51
N ARG A 171 -8.39 8.66 -12.59
CA ARG A 171 -8.42 7.20 -12.43
C ARG A 171 -8.37 6.71 -10.98
N ALA A 172 -8.08 7.57 -9.99
CA ALA A 172 -8.13 7.22 -8.59
C ALA A 172 -9.57 7.29 -8.08
N THR A 173 -10.20 6.14 -7.90
CA THR A 173 -11.62 6.10 -7.48
C THR A 173 -11.76 5.99 -5.96
N VAL A 174 -11.13 5.02 -5.34
CA VAL A 174 -11.17 4.90 -3.88
C VAL A 174 -9.75 4.93 -3.33
N THR A 175 -9.50 5.83 -2.41
CA THR A 175 -8.18 5.99 -1.81
C THR A 175 -8.22 5.86 -0.29
N PHE A 176 -7.19 5.25 0.28
CA PHE A 176 -7.04 5.09 1.72
C PHE A 176 -5.69 5.65 2.17
N ASP A 177 -5.73 6.60 3.06
CA ASP A 177 -4.56 7.15 3.74
C ASP A 177 -4.39 6.48 5.11
N LEU A 178 -3.43 5.56 5.22
CA LEU A 178 -3.09 4.86 6.45
C LEU A 178 -1.88 5.49 7.16
N TYR A 179 -1.53 6.72 6.83
CA TYR A 179 -0.37 7.48 7.27
C TYR A 179 0.98 6.99 6.71
N ASP A 180 1.37 5.75 6.99
CA ASP A 180 2.61 5.16 6.46
C ASP A 180 2.45 4.64 5.03
N LEU A 181 1.23 4.25 4.66
CA LEU A 181 0.85 3.79 3.32
C LEU A 181 -0.33 4.58 2.76
N GLY A 182 -0.28 4.86 1.47
CA GLY A 182 -1.44 5.24 0.67
C GLY A 182 -1.84 4.09 -0.24
N ILE A 183 -3.14 3.79 -0.33
CA ILE A 183 -3.67 2.74 -1.20
C ILE A 183 -4.68 3.38 -2.13
N VAL A 184 -4.56 3.09 -3.43
CA VAL A 184 -5.43 3.63 -4.49
C VAL A 184 -6.04 2.48 -5.27
N PHE A 185 -7.35 2.49 -5.41
CA PHE A 185 -8.09 1.57 -6.28
C PHE A 185 -8.53 2.29 -7.56
N LEU A 186 -8.28 1.66 -8.71
CA LEU A 186 -8.70 2.11 -10.03
C LEU A 186 -9.95 1.31 -10.45
N HIS A 187 -11.08 1.55 -9.79
CA HIS A 187 -12.29 0.75 -9.99
C HIS A 187 -13.43 1.62 -10.56
N PRO A 188 -13.65 1.66 -11.89
CA PRO A 188 -14.53 2.63 -12.56
C PRO A 188 -16.00 2.56 -12.11
N LYS A 189 -16.43 1.46 -11.49
CA LYS A 189 -17.81 1.32 -10.96
C LYS A 189 -17.98 1.86 -9.55
N LEU A 190 -16.89 2.31 -8.88
CA LEU A 190 -16.96 2.89 -7.55
C LEU A 190 -16.96 4.42 -7.64
N ASN A 191 -17.73 5.06 -6.77
CA ASN A 191 -17.70 6.51 -6.64
C ASN A 191 -16.35 6.96 -6.07
N SER A 192 -15.87 8.12 -6.53
CA SER A 192 -14.62 8.69 -6.01
C SER A 192 -14.78 9.05 -4.54
N GLN A 193 -13.95 8.44 -3.68
CA GLN A 193 -13.97 8.62 -2.24
C GLN A 193 -12.58 8.53 -1.66
N HIS A 194 -12.31 9.38 -0.68
CA HIS A 194 -11.03 9.43 0.02
C HIS A 194 -11.22 9.14 1.50
N TYR A 195 -10.54 8.12 2.02
CA TYR A 195 -10.65 7.68 3.40
C TYR A 195 -9.35 7.88 4.18
N LEU A 196 -9.43 8.59 5.29
CA LEU A 196 -8.38 8.59 6.30
C LEU A 196 -8.63 7.40 7.23
N VAL A 197 -7.63 6.56 7.43
CA VAL A 197 -7.74 5.39 8.31
C VAL A 197 -6.63 5.44 9.35
N ASN A 198 -7.00 5.31 10.60
CA ASN A 198 -6.04 5.24 11.71
C ASN A 198 -5.56 3.79 11.85
N PHE A 199 -4.56 3.44 11.03
CA PHE A 199 -3.95 2.10 11.00
C PHE A 199 -2.63 2.12 11.76
#